data_191f5f8ed2dc8f226c1812427d6b95f4
#
_entry.id   191f5f8ed2dc8f226c1812427d6b95f4
#
_cell.length_a   1.000
_cell.length_b   1.000
_cell.length_c   1.000
_cell.angle_alpha   90.00
_cell.angle_beta   90.00
_cell.angle_gamma   90.00
#
_symmetry.space_group_name_H-M   'P 1'
#
loop_
_entity.id
_entity.type
_entity.pdbx_description
1 polymer ?
#
loop_
_entity_poly.entity_id
_entity_poly.type
_entity_poly.pdbx_seq_one_letter_code
_entity_poly.pdbx_strand_id
1 'polypeptide(L)'
;VLLLVALWRPFGVIRPAYTFYTLPAATAQARLGEATYARLGKPGDPGAELLGWQLAQPLHAGGQAELRLMWHARGRQNRDWTVFIHLADTSDTIVAEDNTQPHAGRFPMTQWVAGDWVEDTHTLHIPATVPPGEYELRVGLFDAVTNERAAVYSPRGRLMGDYHVLATVRVD
;
A
#
# COMPACT_ATOMS: atom_id res chain seq x y z
N VAL A 1 38.20 -40.14 -20.06
CA VAL A 1 36.76 -39.91 -20.08
C VAL A 1 36.49 -38.73 -19.15
N LEU A 2 36.29 -37.52 -19.74
CA LEU A 2 35.90 -36.32 -18.99
C LEU A 2 34.36 -36.32 -18.84
N LEU A 3 33.87 -36.42 -17.60
CA LEU A 3 32.48 -36.21 -17.26
C LEU A 3 32.21 -34.70 -17.21
N LEU A 4 31.53 -34.17 -18.22
CA LEU A 4 30.92 -32.82 -18.21
C LEU A 4 29.69 -32.87 -17.30
N VAL A 5 29.80 -32.42 -16.06
CA VAL A 5 28.67 -32.13 -15.21
C VAL A 5 28.07 -30.80 -15.70
N ALA A 6 27.02 -30.87 -16.52
CA ALA A 6 26.23 -29.73 -16.86
C ALA A 6 25.50 -29.24 -15.61
N LEU A 7 25.99 -28.15 -15.03
CA LEU A 7 25.26 -27.39 -14.00
C LEU A 7 24.02 -26.80 -14.63
N TRP A 8 22.89 -27.49 -14.48
CA TRP A 8 21.58 -26.94 -14.72
C TRP A 8 21.35 -25.83 -13.70
N ARG A 9 21.64 -24.60 -14.10
CA ARG A 9 21.09 -23.43 -13.38
C ARG A 9 19.61 -23.38 -13.77
N PRO A 10 18.66 -23.46 -12.82
CA PRO A 10 17.27 -23.17 -13.13
C PRO A 10 17.25 -21.75 -13.72
N PHE A 11 16.68 -21.61 -14.90
CA PHE A 11 16.45 -20.32 -15.52
C PHE A 11 15.71 -19.46 -14.50
N GLY A 12 16.41 -18.50 -13.92
CA GLY A 12 15.75 -17.47 -13.13
C GLY A 12 14.66 -16.89 -14.00
N VAL A 13 13.44 -16.92 -13.52
CA VAL A 13 12.30 -16.29 -14.19
C VAL A 13 12.76 -14.88 -14.51
N ILE A 14 12.99 -14.60 -15.81
CA ILE A 14 13.26 -13.26 -16.27
C ILE A 14 12.02 -12.46 -15.87
N ARG A 15 12.18 -11.51 -14.96
CA ARG A 15 11.17 -10.52 -14.59
C ARG A 15 11.33 -9.31 -15.52
N PRO A 16 10.73 -9.30 -16.72
CA PRO A 16 11.13 -8.34 -17.73
C PRO A 16 10.54 -6.94 -17.55
N ALA A 17 9.42 -6.78 -16.84
CA ALA A 17 8.66 -5.53 -16.95
C ALA A 17 8.51 -4.72 -15.65
N TYR A 18 8.72 -5.31 -14.47
CA TYR A 18 8.28 -4.71 -13.21
C TYR A 18 9.39 -4.27 -12.26
N THR A 19 10.66 -4.46 -12.62
CA THR A 19 11.81 -4.02 -11.81
C THR A 19 11.88 -2.51 -11.61
N PHE A 20 11.20 -1.73 -12.46
CA PHE A 20 11.10 -0.27 -12.33
C PHE A 20 10.20 0.17 -11.17
N TYR A 21 9.33 -0.72 -10.68
CA TYR A 21 8.38 -0.42 -9.62
C TYR A 21 8.81 -0.92 -8.25
N THR A 22 9.92 -1.68 -8.18
CA THR A 22 10.45 -2.19 -6.93
C THR A 22 11.74 -1.45 -6.54
N LEU A 23 11.95 -1.29 -5.24
CA LEU A 23 13.13 -0.65 -4.70
C LEU A 23 14.06 -1.68 -4.05
N PRO A 24 15.38 -1.47 -4.09
CA PRO A 24 16.29 -2.17 -3.19
C PRO A 24 15.92 -1.90 -1.73
N ALA A 25 16.02 -2.91 -0.87
CA ALA A 25 15.61 -2.80 0.54
C ALA A 25 16.25 -1.59 1.26
N ALA A 26 17.55 -1.34 1.06
CA ALA A 26 18.23 -0.18 1.65
C ALA A 26 17.63 1.16 1.18
N THR A 27 17.25 1.26 -0.09
CA THR A 27 16.61 2.46 -0.64
C THR A 27 15.21 2.63 -0.06
N ALA A 28 14.42 1.56 0.02
CA ALA A 28 13.09 1.57 0.61
C ALA A 28 13.13 1.99 2.07
N GLN A 29 14.05 1.41 2.85
CA GLN A 29 14.25 1.77 4.27
C GLN A 29 14.63 3.23 4.46
N ALA A 30 15.45 3.80 3.57
CA ALA A 30 15.81 5.22 3.63
C ALA A 30 14.64 6.16 3.25
N ARG A 31 13.58 5.64 2.63
CA ARG A 31 12.42 6.40 2.15
C ARG A 31 11.12 6.08 2.92
N LEU A 32 11.19 5.35 4.03
CA LEU A 32 9.98 4.93 4.76
C LEU A 32 9.08 6.11 5.17
N GLY A 33 9.65 7.30 5.41
CA GLY A 33 8.91 8.43 5.95
C GLY A 33 8.50 8.14 7.41
N GLU A 34 7.24 8.37 7.73
CA GLU A 34 6.67 8.01 9.04
C GLU A 34 6.51 6.49 9.13
N ALA A 35 7.17 5.89 10.12
CA ALA A 35 7.13 4.44 10.30
C ALA A 35 5.76 4.00 10.82
N THR A 36 5.25 2.93 10.23
CA THR A 36 4.00 2.29 10.67
C THR A 36 4.11 0.78 10.50
N TYR A 37 3.12 0.04 10.94
CA TYR A 37 2.99 -1.37 10.62
C TYR A 37 1.53 -1.80 10.51
N ALA A 38 1.18 -2.30 9.35
CA ALA A 38 -0.06 -3.05 9.15
C ALA A 38 0.20 -4.16 8.11
N ARG A 39 -0.21 -5.38 8.40
CA ARG A 39 -0.25 -6.44 7.38
C ARG A 39 -1.68 -6.56 6.89
N LEU A 40 -1.87 -6.36 5.58
CA LEU A 40 -3.17 -6.39 4.94
C LEU A 40 -3.28 -7.62 4.03
N GLY A 41 -4.42 -8.29 4.08
CA GLY A 41 -4.69 -9.47 3.26
C GLY A 41 -5.84 -10.29 3.83
N LYS A 42 -6.23 -11.36 3.13
CA LYS A 42 -7.20 -12.33 3.67
C LYS A 42 -6.51 -13.35 4.59
N PRO A 43 -7.26 -14.00 5.47
CA PRO A 43 -6.76 -15.16 6.19
C PRO A 43 -6.23 -16.21 5.21
N GLY A 44 -4.99 -16.68 5.40
CA GLY A 44 -4.32 -17.64 4.54
C GLY A 44 -3.53 -17.05 3.37
N ASP A 45 -3.75 -15.77 3.01
CA ASP A 45 -2.93 -15.07 2.02
C ASP A 45 -1.62 -14.58 2.64
N PRO A 46 -0.52 -14.49 1.86
CA PRO A 46 0.74 -13.94 2.38
C PRO A 46 0.59 -12.49 2.85
N GLY A 47 -0.28 -11.71 2.21
CA GLY A 47 -0.53 -10.31 2.53
C GLY A 47 0.57 -9.36 2.05
N ALA A 48 0.31 -8.08 2.18
CA ALA A 48 1.27 -7.01 2.02
C ALA A 48 1.45 -6.29 3.36
N GLU A 49 2.68 -5.92 3.69
CA GLU A 49 3.00 -5.13 4.88
C GLU A 49 3.14 -3.67 4.47
N LEU A 50 2.38 -2.80 5.10
CA LEU A 50 2.60 -1.36 5.05
C LEU A 50 3.57 -1.00 6.17
N LEU A 51 4.73 -0.48 5.81
CA LEU A 51 5.83 -0.24 6.75
C LEU A 51 6.16 1.24 6.95
N GLY A 52 5.70 2.09 6.04
CA GLY A 52 5.92 3.53 6.14
C GLY A 52 5.00 4.31 5.23
N TRP A 53 4.91 5.60 5.50
CA TRP A 53 4.12 6.54 4.69
C TRP A 53 4.68 7.95 4.78
N GLN A 54 4.34 8.78 3.80
CA GLN A 54 4.65 10.20 3.80
C GLN A 54 3.53 10.97 3.11
N LEU A 55 3.01 11.97 3.79
CA LEU A 55 1.97 12.86 3.28
C LEU A 55 2.55 14.25 3.03
N ALA A 56 2.30 14.80 1.85
CA ALA A 56 2.61 16.19 1.58
C ALA A 56 1.67 17.10 2.39
N GLN A 57 2.23 18.02 3.15
CA GLN A 57 1.54 18.98 4.02
C GLN A 57 1.82 20.40 3.52
N PRO A 58 0.98 21.40 3.79
CA PRO A 58 -0.30 21.33 4.51
C PRO A 58 -1.47 20.82 3.64
N LEU A 59 -2.56 20.38 4.28
CA LEU A 59 -3.80 20.01 3.61
C LEU A 59 -4.78 21.19 3.61
N HIS A 60 -5.36 21.47 2.46
CA HIS A 60 -6.33 22.57 2.30
C HIS A 60 -7.62 22.08 1.63
N ALA A 61 -8.76 22.63 2.06
CA ALA A 61 -10.01 22.42 1.36
C ALA A 61 -9.91 22.93 -0.08
N GLY A 62 -10.42 22.15 -1.05
CA GLY A 62 -10.28 22.40 -2.49
C GLY A 62 -8.91 22.08 -3.09
N GLY A 63 -7.97 21.58 -2.28
CA GLY A 63 -6.63 21.20 -2.68
C GLY A 63 -6.46 19.72 -3.00
N GLN A 64 -5.22 19.35 -3.22
CA GLN A 64 -4.80 17.95 -3.35
C GLN A 64 -3.54 17.69 -2.53
N ALA A 65 -3.39 16.48 -2.07
CA ALA A 65 -2.22 16.04 -1.33
C ALA A 65 -1.68 14.72 -1.89
N GLU A 66 -0.35 14.64 -2.01
CA GLU A 66 0.33 13.40 -2.36
C GLU A 66 0.58 12.59 -1.10
N LEU A 67 0.13 11.33 -1.09
CA LEU A 67 0.43 10.33 -0.09
C LEU A 67 1.29 9.23 -0.71
N ARG A 68 2.48 9.01 -0.18
CA ARG A 68 3.33 7.89 -0.52
C ARG A 68 3.23 6.81 0.54
N LEU A 69 3.05 5.58 0.10
CA LEU A 69 2.99 4.38 0.92
C LEU A 69 4.18 3.48 0.60
N MET A 70 4.83 2.93 1.63
CA MET A 70 5.91 1.97 1.46
C MET A 70 5.43 0.58 1.84
N TRP A 71 5.26 -0.25 0.83
CA TRP A 71 4.83 -1.63 0.94
C TRP A 71 5.99 -2.61 0.91
N HIS A 72 5.84 -3.71 1.64
CA HIS A 72 6.71 -4.87 1.55
C HIS A 72 5.87 -6.11 1.28
N ALA A 73 6.13 -6.78 0.16
CA ALA A 73 5.38 -7.95 -0.24
C ALA A 73 5.86 -9.20 0.51
N ARG A 74 4.96 -9.89 1.17
CA ARG A 74 5.25 -11.17 1.83
C ARG A 74 5.13 -12.36 0.89
N GLY A 75 4.55 -12.16 -0.28
CA GLY A 75 4.34 -13.16 -1.31
C GLY A 75 3.38 -12.65 -2.38
N ARG A 76 3.15 -13.50 -3.39
CA ARG A 76 2.22 -13.19 -4.46
C ARG A 76 0.80 -13.16 -3.91
N GLN A 77 0.07 -12.08 -4.21
CA GLN A 77 -1.35 -12.01 -3.92
C GLN A 77 -2.15 -12.80 -4.98
N ASN A 78 -3.28 -13.36 -4.60
CA ASN A 78 -4.18 -14.10 -5.50
C ASN A 78 -5.24 -13.21 -6.16
N ARG A 79 -5.22 -11.90 -5.88
CA ARG A 79 -6.12 -10.89 -6.43
C ARG A 79 -5.46 -9.54 -6.53
N ASP A 80 -5.98 -8.69 -7.40
CA ASP A 80 -5.53 -7.32 -7.58
C ASP A 80 -6.31 -6.41 -6.62
N TRP A 81 -5.72 -6.22 -5.45
CA TRP A 81 -6.26 -5.32 -4.46
C TRP A 81 -6.22 -3.87 -4.93
N THR A 82 -7.31 -3.15 -4.70
CA THR A 82 -7.35 -1.68 -4.78
C THR A 82 -7.00 -1.12 -3.42
N VAL A 83 -6.07 -0.18 -3.39
CA VAL A 83 -5.74 0.59 -2.19
C VAL A 83 -6.80 1.67 -2.05
N PHE A 84 -7.43 1.77 -0.90
CA PHE A 84 -8.24 2.94 -0.56
C PHE A 84 -7.51 3.81 0.44
N ILE A 85 -7.61 5.12 0.24
CA ILE A 85 -7.19 6.18 1.15
C ILE A 85 -8.43 6.96 1.51
N HIS A 86 -8.76 7.03 2.78
CA HIS A 86 -9.90 7.79 3.28
C HIS A 86 -9.44 8.89 4.22
N LEU A 87 -10.03 10.06 4.08
CA LEU A 87 -10.01 11.12 5.09
C LEU A 87 -11.38 11.11 5.78
N ALA A 88 -11.42 10.73 7.05
CA ALA A 88 -12.66 10.56 7.79
C ALA A 88 -12.75 11.55 8.96
N ASP A 89 -13.93 12.11 9.19
CA ASP A 89 -14.19 12.97 10.34
C ASP A 89 -14.44 12.16 11.63
N THR A 90 -14.65 12.87 12.73
CA THR A 90 -14.94 12.27 14.05
C THR A 90 -16.26 11.51 14.13
N SER A 91 -17.15 11.68 13.13
CA SER A 91 -18.41 10.96 12.99
C SER A 91 -18.30 9.72 12.10
N ASP A 92 -17.06 9.34 11.71
CA ASP A 92 -16.76 8.26 10.77
C ASP A 92 -17.23 8.51 9.32
N THR A 93 -17.52 9.80 8.99
CA THR A 93 -17.90 10.20 7.64
C THR A 93 -16.66 10.40 6.78
N ILE A 94 -16.60 9.74 5.63
CA ILE A 94 -15.51 9.91 4.66
C ILE A 94 -15.77 11.23 3.90
N VAL A 95 -14.85 12.18 4.03
CA VAL A 95 -14.95 13.52 3.41
C VAL A 95 -14.07 13.64 2.16
N ALA A 96 -13.08 12.78 2.01
CA ALA A 96 -12.25 12.66 0.80
C ALA A 96 -11.74 11.24 0.68
N GLU A 97 -11.56 10.76 -0.55
CA GLU A 97 -11.04 9.42 -0.82
C GLU A 97 -10.21 9.35 -2.10
N ASP A 98 -9.30 8.39 -2.18
CA ASP A 98 -8.67 7.87 -3.38
C ASP A 98 -8.77 6.35 -3.36
N ASN A 99 -9.17 5.76 -4.49
CA ASN A 99 -9.39 4.32 -4.65
C ASN A 99 -8.68 3.85 -5.92
N THR A 100 -7.38 3.59 -5.82
CA THR A 100 -6.55 3.19 -6.97
C THR A 100 -5.73 1.93 -6.68
N GLN A 101 -5.51 1.12 -7.72
CA GLN A 101 -4.54 0.03 -7.62
C GLN A 101 -3.11 0.59 -7.60
N PRO A 102 -2.15 -0.15 -7.02
CA PRO A 102 -0.77 0.29 -6.99
C PRO A 102 -0.24 0.73 -8.36
N HIS A 103 0.46 1.88 -8.36
CA HIS A 103 0.95 2.54 -9.57
C HIS A 103 -0.12 2.79 -10.64
N ALA A 104 -1.35 3.11 -10.21
CA ALA A 104 -2.51 3.29 -11.10
C ALA A 104 -2.77 2.04 -11.97
N GLY A 105 -2.66 0.85 -11.38
CA GLY A 105 -2.89 -0.45 -12.04
C GLY A 105 -1.72 -0.96 -12.89
N ARG A 106 -0.61 -0.22 -13.00
CA ARG A 106 0.56 -0.64 -13.79
C ARG A 106 1.41 -1.70 -13.10
N PHE A 107 1.30 -1.82 -11.78
CA PHE A 107 1.97 -2.85 -11.00
C PHE A 107 1.02 -3.45 -9.95
N PRO A 108 -0.01 -4.19 -10.39
CA PRO A 108 -1.01 -4.78 -9.49
C PRO A 108 -0.38 -5.79 -8.52
N MET A 109 -1.00 -6.00 -7.37
CA MET A 109 -0.43 -6.82 -6.29
C MET A 109 -0.25 -8.29 -6.68
N THR A 110 -0.97 -8.81 -7.69
CA THR A 110 -0.74 -10.16 -8.25
C THR A 110 0.62 -10.32 -8.93
N GLN A 111 1.30 -9.22 -9.25
CA GLN A 111 2.64 -9.22 -9.84
C GLN A 111 3.75 -9.11 -8.77
N TRP A 112 3.41 -8.80 -7.53
CA TRP A 112 4.40 -8.71 -6.45
C TRP A 112 4.89 -10.09 -6.08
N VAL A 113 6.16 -10.20 -5.71
CA VAL A 113 6.71 -11.44 -5.13
C VAL A 113 7.30 -11.16 -3.76
N ALA A 114 7.51 -12.22 -2.99
CA ALA A 114 8.09 -12.12 -1.65
C ALA A 114 9.41 -11.34 -1.67
N GLY A 115 9.50 -10.34 -0.79
CA GLY A 115 10.66 -9.47 -0.65
C GLY A 115 10.65 -8.21 -1.52
N ASP A 116 9.64 -7.99 -2.37
CA ASP A 116 9.50 -6.72 -3.09
C ASP A 116 9.18 -5.58 -2.14
N TRP A 117 9.90 -4.48 -2.33
CA TRP A 117 9.59 -3.19 -1.74
C TRP A 117 8.98 -2.31 -2.81
N VAL A 118 7.80 -1.78 -2.54
CA VAL A 118 7.02 -1.00 -3.50
C VAL A 118 6.66 0.34 -2.87
N GLU A 119 7.15 1.42 -3.48
CA GLU A 119 6.74 2.79 -3.15
C GLU A 119 5.55 3.13 -4.04
N ASP A 120 4.39 3.30 -3.44
CA ASP A 120 3.13 3.57 -4.14
C ASP A 120 2.63 4.97 -3.80
N THR A 121 2.24 5.73 -4.82
CA THR A 121 1.85 7.13 -4.67
C THR A 121 0.39 7.31 -5.04
N HIS A 122 -0.33 7.95 -4.15
CA HIS A 122 -1.74 8.30 -4.25
C HIS A 122 -1.93 9.81 -4.23
N THR A 123 -2.95 10.31 -4.91
CA THR A 123 -3.33 11.72 -4.87
C THR A 123 -4.71 11.86 -4.27
N LEU A 124 -4.77 12.37 -3.05
CA LEU A 124 -6.02 12.65 -2.36
C LEU A 124 -6.52 14.04 -2.75
N HIS A 125 -7.69 14.09 -3.38
CA HIS A 125 -8.37 15.34 -3.70
C HIS A 125 -9.34 15.70 -2.56
N ILE A 126 -9.12 16.87 -1.93
CA ILE A 126 -9.91 17.33 -0.80
C ILE A 126 -10.98 18.27 -1.34
N PRO A 127 -12.30 17.94 -1.25
CA PRO A 127 -13.36 18.82 -1.70
C PRO A 127 -13.30 20.19 -1.01
N ALA A 128 -13.65 21.25 -1.74
CA ALA A 128 -13.71 22.60 -1.18
C ALA A 128 -14.76 22.77 -0.07
N THR A 129 -15.66 21.81 0.05
CA THR A 129 -16.71 21.77 1.08
C THR A 129 -16.25 21.15 2.39
N VAL A 130 -15.04 20.59 2.45
CA VAL A 130 -14.50 20.00 3.69
C VAL A 130 -14.19 21.12 4.68
N PRO A 131 -14.81 21.11 5.88
CA PRO A 131 -14.55 22.15 6.88
C PRO A 131 -13.10 22.05 7.41
N PRO A 132 -12.50 23.17 7.84
CA PRO A 132 -11.26 23.12 8.60
C PRO A 132 -11.43 22.28 9.88
N GLY A 133 -10.47 21.39 10.14
CA GLY A 133 -10.59 20.49 11.29
C GLY A 133 -9.57 19.35 11.29
N GLU A 134 -9.74 18.46 12.25
CA GLU A 134 -8.93 17.24 12.37
C GLU A 134 -9.69 16.05 11.76
N TYR A 135 -8.94 15.22 11.02
CA TYR A 135 -9.45 14.07 10.29
C TYR A 135 -8.52 12.89 10.44
N GLU A 136 -9.07 11.70 10.49
CA GLU A 136 -8.27 10.47 10.42
C GLU A 136 -7.91 10.16 8.97
N LEU A 137 -6.63 10.01 8.70
CA LEU A 137 -6.10 9.48 7.44
C LEU A 137 -6.03 7.95 7.56
N ARG A 138 -6.83 7.26 6.77
CA ARG A 138 -6.99 5.80 6.81
C ARG A 138 -6.52 5.17 5.51
N VAL A 139 -5.98 3.97 5.60
CA VAL A 139 -5.59 3.14 4.45
C VAL A 139 -6.09 1.72 4.61
N GLY A 140 -6.49 1.12 3.52
CA GLY A 140 -6.86 -0.29 3.47
C GLY A 140 -6.86 -0.83 2.05
N LEU A 141 -7.28 -2.07 1.91
CA LEU A 141 -7.37 -2.76 0.63
C LEU A 141 -8.78 -3.29 0.43
N PHE A 142 -9.29 -3.23 -0.79
CA PHE A 142 -10.54 -3.89 -1.16
C PHE A 142 -10.44 -4.51 -2.56
N ASP A 143 -11.24 -5.53 -2.76
CA ASP A 143 -11.43 -6.16 -4.07
C ASP A 143 -12.49 -5.37 -4.84
N ALA A 144 -12.11 -4.71 -5.93
CA ALA A 144 -13.02 -3.87 -6.71
C ALA A 144 -14.16 -4.64 -7.40
N VAL A 145 -14.05 -5.98 -7.52
CA VAL A 145 -15.09 -6.81 -8.13
C VAL A 145 -16.14 -7.24 -7.10
N THR A 146 -15.69 -7.64 -5.90
CA THR A 146 -16.57 -8.17 -4.84
C THR A 146 -16.92 -7.16 -3.76
N ASN A 147 -16.24 -6.02 -3.75
CA ASN A 147 -16.28 -4.98 -2.70
C ASN A 147 -15.88 -5.49 -1.31
N GLU A 148 -15.19 -6.63 -1.25
CA GLU A 148 -14.74 -7.26 -0.03
C GLU A 148 -13.43 -6.61 0.45
N ARG A 149 -13.37 -6.19 1.69
CA ARG A 149 -12.18 -5.57 2.29
C ARG A 149 -11.20 -6.62 2.80
N ALA A 150 -9.92 -6.30 2.71
CA ALA A 150 -8.86 -7.09 3.33
C ALA A 150 -8.85 -6.87 4.84
N ALA A 151 -8.54 -7.91 5.58
CA ALA A 151 -8.30 -7.79 7.00
C ALA A 151 -6.93 -7.15 7.29
N VAL A 152 -6.87 -6.35 8.36
CA VAL A 152 -5.66 -5.70 8.87
C VAL A 152 -5.19 -6.41 10.12
N TYR A 153 -3.90 -6.74 10.16
CA TYR A 153 -3.29 -7.44 11.29
C TYR A 153 -2.11 -6.63 11.85
N SER A 154 -1.99 -6.66 13.17
CA SER A 154 -0.83 -6.13 13.90
C SER A 154 0.43 -6.96 13.64
N PRO A 155 1.65 -6.49 14.07
CA PRO A 155 2.89 -7.26 13.99
C PRO A 155 2.82 -8.64 14.65
N ARG A 156 1.97 -8.78 15.67
CA ARG A 156 1.75 -10.04 16.40
C ARG A 156 0.63 -10.91 15.80
N GLY A 157 0.11 -10.54 14.62
CA GLY A 157 -0.95 -11.28 13.93
C GLY A 157 -2.36 -11.10 14.51
N ARG A 158 -2.58 -10.12 15.41
CA ARG A 158 -3.92 -9.81 15.94
C ARG A 158 -4.72 -9.06 14.88
N LEU A 159 -5.96 -9.48 14.63
CA LEU A 159 -6.90 -8.77 13.79
C LEU A 159 -7.21 -7.39 14.40
N MET A 160 -7.08 -6.34 13.59
CA MET A 160 -7.27 -4.94 13.96
C MET A 160 -8.51 -4.30 13.32
N GLY A 161 -9.04 -4.88 12.25
CA GLY A 161 -10.16 -4.35 11.48
C GLY A 161 -9.95 -4.55 9.98
N ASP A 162 -10.50 -3.66 9.19
CA ASP A 162 -10.44 -3.65 7.72
C ASP A 162 -9.80 -2.38 7.14
N TYR A 163 -9.30 -1.49 7.99
CA TYR A 163 -8.44 -0.37 7.65
C TYR A 163 -7.39 -0.11 8.75
N HIS A 164 -6.37 0.64 8.40
CA HIS A 164 -5.31 1.10 9.30
C HIS A 164 -5.32 2.63 9.34
N VAL A 165 -5.32 3.20 10.54
CA VAL A 165 -5.19 4.64 10.75
C VAL A 165 -3.71 5.00 10.70
N LEU A 166 -3.34 5.85 9.73
CA LEU A 166 -1.97 6.35 9.58
C LEU A 166 -1.69 7.48 10.58
N ALA A 167 -2.59 8.45 10.63
CA ALA A 167 -2.48 9.62 11.51
C ALA A 167 -3.80 10.36 11.65
N THR A 168 -3.88 11.25 12.65
CA THR A 168 -4.79 12.39 12.62
C THR A 168 -4.09 13.55 11.91
N VAL A 169 -4.75 14.12 10.90
CA VAL A 169 -4.23 15.22 10.08
C VAL A 169 -5.17 16.42 10.13
N ARG A 170 -4.63 17.60 9.92
CA ARG A 170 -5.40 18.84 9.91
C ARG A 170 -5.64 19.31 8.47
N VAL A 171 -6.88 19.66 8.16
CA VAL A 171 -7.28 20.40 6.96
C VAL A 171 -7.53 21.86 7.37
N ASP A 172 -6.92 22.80 6.66
CA ASP A 172 -7.07 24.25 6.84
C ASP A 172 -8.01 24.86 5.79
#